data_40fd7cd6f899cbf9a7b66b67cf2de2bc
#
_entry.id   40fd7cd6f899cbf9a7b66b67cf2de2bc
#
_cell.length_a   1.000
_cell.length_b   1.000
_cell.length_c   1.000
_cell.angle_alpha   90.00
_cell.angle_beta   90.00
_cell.angle_gamma   90.00
#
_symmetry.space_group_name_H-M   'P 1'
#
loop_
_entity.id
_entity.type
_entity.pdbx_description
1 polymer ?
#
loop_
_entity_poly.entity_id
_entity_poly.type
_entity_poly.pdbx_seq_one_letter_code
_entity_poly.pdbx_strand_id
1 'polypeptide(L)'
;MTSYIFVLLVGLVAGCVSGVIGTGSSIMLLPVLVFSFGPKQAVPIMAIAAVMANVARVAAWWREVDWRAFAAYALPGAPAAALGARTLLVLPPRVIDVALGLFFLSMIPGRRWLARRNFRIRLWQLAIAGAAIGFLTGVVLSTGPLSVPAFTAYGLSMGAFLSTEAASSLALYISKVVTFRELGALPPSTILQGMIVGASLMVGAFVAKRAVLRMSRALFQHLLDGLMLCSGLSLLWAALE
;
A
#
# COMPACT_ATOMS: atom_id res chain seq x y z
N MET A 1 -8.15 -0.53 24.94
CA MET A 1 -6.68 -0.62 25.04
C MET A 1 -6.11 -1.86 24.32
N THR A 2 -6.72 -3.02 24.44
CA THR A 2 -6.28 -4.28 23.80
C THR A 2 -6.18 -4.16 22.27
N SER A 3 -7.15 -3.52 21.62
CA SER A 3 -7.13 -3.31 20.15
C SER A 3 -5.95 -2.49 19.67
N TYR A 4 -5.52 -1.46 20.41
CA TYR A 4 -4.37 -0.64 20.04
C TYR A 4 -3.06 -1.41 20.15
N ILE A 5 -2.87 -2.21 21.23
CA ILE A 5 -1.67 -3.04 21.39
C ILE A 5 -1.59 -4.05 20.25
N PHE A 6 -2.70 -4.69 19.89
CA PHE A 6 -2.76 -5.63 18.79
C PHE A 6 -2.40 -4.97 17.45
N VAL A 7 -2.97 -3.79 17.15
CA VAL A 7 -2.65 -3.02 15.94
C VAL A 7 -1.17 -2.64 15.88
N LEU A 8 -0.56 -2.26 17.01
CA LEU A 8 0.87 -1.90 17.08
C LEU A 8 1.77 -3.12 16.86
N LEU A 9 1.44 -4.27 17.45
CA LEU A 9 2.20 -5.52 17.25
C LEU A 9 2.12 -5.96 15.79
N VAL A 10 0.91 -5.96 15.21
CA VAL A 10 0.75 -6.28 13.79
C VAL A 10 1.45 -5.24 12.91
N GLY A 11 1.41 -3.94 13.29
CA GLY A 11 2.14 -2.88 12.62
C GLY A 11 3.65 -3.11 12.62
N LEU A 12 4.20 -3.54 13.75
CA LEU A 12 5.61 -3.86 13.89
C LEU A 12 6.02 -5.03 12.98
N VAL A 13 5.24 -6.12 12.98
CA VAL A 13 5.45 -7.27 12.09
C VAL A 13 5.28 -6.87 10.62
N ALA A 14 4.23 -6.11 10.30
CA ALA A 14 3.98 -5.61 8.94
C ALA A 14 5.09 -4.66 8.46
N GLY A 15 5.63 -3.83 9.36
CA GLY A 15 6.79 -2.99 9.10
C GLY A 15 8.03 -3.82 8.81
N CYS A 16 8.26 -4.87 9.60
CA CYS A 16 9.33 -5.83 9.35
C CYS A 16 9.25 -6.42 7.94
N VAL A 17 8.10 -6.89 7.54
CA VAL A 17 7.87 -7.49 6.21
C VAL A 17 8.02 -6.45 5.09
N SER A 18 7.47 -5.25 5.28
CA SER A 18 7.51 -4.18 4.29
C SER A 18 8.89 -3.55 4.07
N GLY A 19 9.70 -3.47 5.12
CA GLY A 19 11.02 -2.82 5.06
C GLY A 19 12.00 -3.49 4.11
N VAL A 20 11.78 -4.75 3.76
CA VAL A 20 12.65 -5.52 2.85
C VAL A 20 12.08 -5.64 1.43
N ILE A 21 10.77 -5.59 1.28
CA ILE A 21 10.12 -5.92 0.01
C ILE A 21 9.50 -4.69 -0.64
N GLY A 22 9.49 -3.58 0.09
CA GLY A 22 8.90 -2.34 -0.39
C GLY A 22 7.36 -2.33 -0.36
N THR A 23 6.71 -3.48 -0.21
CA THR A 23 5.25 -3.61 -0.24
C THR A 23 4.79 -4.68 0.75
N GLY A 24 3.54 -4.62 1.20
CA GLY A 24 2.95 -5.66 2.04
C GLY A 24 2.45 -5.18 3.41
N SER A 25 2.99 -4.08 3.96
CA SER A 25 2.49 -3.54 5.23
C SER A 25 1.01 -3.20 5.20
N SER A 26 0.55 -2.61 4.10
CA SER A 26 -0.85 -2.26 3.93
C SER A 26 -1.76 -3.49 3.82
N ILE A 27 -1.28 -4.55 3.17
CA ILE A 27 -2.04 -5.80 3.01
C ILE A 27 -2.25 -6.47 4.36
N MET A 28 -1.22 -6.47 5.21
CA MET A 28 -1.30 -7.06 6.55
C MET A 28 -2.11 -6.22 7.52
N LEU A 29 -1.92 -4.92 7.47
CA LEU A 29 -2.43 -4.02 8.51
C LEU A 29 -3.84 -3.52 8.22
N LEU A 30 -4.21 -3.36 6.93
CA LEU A 30 -5.51 -2.82 6.56
C LEU A 30 -6.69 -3.66 7.11
N PRO A 31 -6.72 -4.99 7.00
CA PRO A 31 -7.80 -5.78 7.58
C PRO A 31 -7.91 -5.64 9.09
N VAL A 32 -6.78 -5.55 9.78
CA VAL A 32 -6.74 -5.33 11.23
C VAL A 32 -7.29 -3.96 11.60
N LEU A 33 -6.96 -2.94 10.82
CA LEU A 33 -7.50 -1.59 11.00
C LEU A 33 -8.99 -1.54 10.67
N VAL A 34 -9.44 -2.23 9.61
CA VAL A 34 -10.87 -2.32 9.25
C VAL A 34 -11.65 -3.00 10.36
N PHE A 35 -11.17 -4.11 10.90
CA PHE A 35 -11.79 -4.79 12.03
C PHE A 35 -11.85 -3.92 13.29
N SER A 36 -10.78 -3.14 13.55
CA SER A 36 -10.66 -2.34 14.78
C SER A 36 -11.39 -0.99 14.73
N PHE A 37 -11.47 -0.36 13.54
CA PHE A 37 -11.94 1.02 13.38
C PHE A 37 -13.00 1.19 12.29
N GLY A 38 -13.33 0.12 11.57
CA GLY A 38 -14.21 0.17 10.39
C GLY A 38 -13.50 0.68 9.12
N PRO A 39 -14.02 0.38 7.92
CA PRO A 39 -13.33 0.65 6.65
C PRO A 39 -13.13 2.15 6.38
N LYS A 40 -14.07 3.00 6.76
CA LYS A 40 -13.99 4.47 6.54
C LYS A 40 -12.88 5.15 7.34
N GLN A 41 -12.54 4.63 8.54
CA GLN A 41 -11.44 5.17 9.35
C GLN A 41 -10.11 4.46 9.08
N ALA A 42 -10.14 3.16 8.84
CA ALA A 42 -8.96 2.36 8.57
C ALA A 42 -8.15 2.88 7.38
N VAL A 43 -8.84 3.31 6.33
CA VAL A 43 -8.20 3.79 5.10
C VAL A 43 -7.44 5.10 5.29
N PRO A 44 -8.00 6.16 5.91
CA PRO A 44 -7.25 7.37 6.26
C PRO A 44 -6.07 7.12 7.23
N ILE A 45 -6.26 6.30 8.27
CA ILE A 45 -5.18 5.91 9.20
C ILE A 45 -4.01 5.29 8.43
N MET A 46 -4.32 4.31 7.59
CA MET A 46 -3.30 3.61 6.81
C MET A 46 -2.62 4.53 5.79
N ALA A 47 -3.34 5.50 5.20
CA ALA A 47 -2.75 6.45 4.27
C ALA A 47 -1.64 7.28 4.93
N ILE A 48 -1.85 7.78 6.15
CA ILE A 48 -0.85 8.51 6.92
C ILE A 48 0.33 7.59 7.27
N ALA A 49 0.06 6.38 7.74
CA ALA A 49 1.10 5.40 8.05
C ALA A 49 1.94 5.05 6.82
N ALA A 50 1.31 4.94 5.64
CA ALA A 50 2.00 4.68 4.37
C ALA A 50 2.86 5.88 3.93
N VAL A 51 2.42 7.12 4.16
CA VAL A 51 3.27 8.31 3.93
C VAL A 51 4.55 8.20 4.74
N MET A 52 4.45 7.92 6.04
CA MET A 52 5.62 7.80 6.91
C MET A 52 6.57 6.68 6.47
N ALA A 53 6.04 5.50 6.15
CA ALA A 53 6.83 4.37 5.67
C ALA A 53 7.55 4.67 4.35
N ASN A 54 6.88 5.38 3.42
CA ASN A 54 7.47 5.75 2.14
C ASN A 54 8.52 6.86 2.28
N VAL A 55 8.31 7.85 3.18
CA VAL A 55 9.32 8.87 3.49
C VAL A 55 10.62 8.21 3.97
N ALA A 56 10.52 7.23 4.86
CA ALA A 56 11.71 6.51 5.35
C ALA A 56 12.44 5.77 4.23
N ARG A 57 11.70 5.13 3.30
CA ARG A 57 12.30 4.43 2.15
C ARG A 57 12.95 5.40 1.17
N VAL A 58 12.28 6.50 0.85
CA VAL A 58 12.86 7.54 -0.03
C VAL A 58 14.11 8.13 0.60
N ALA A 59 14.11 8.45 1.89
CA ALA A 59 15.27 8.99 2.58
C ALA A 59 16.47 8.03 2.55
N ALA A 60 16.22 6.71 2.66
CA ALA A 60 17.27 5.69 2.61
C ALA A 60 17.92 5.55 1.22
N TRP A 61 17.18 5.80 0.12
CA TRP A 61 17.58 5.48 -1.25
C TRP A 61 17.38 6.63 -2.24
N TRP A 62 17.27 7.88 -1.78
CA TRP A 62 16.88 9.04 -2.60
C TRP A 62 17.76 9.29 -3.83
N ARG A 63 19.05 8.89 -3.78
CA ARG A 63 20.01 9.04 -4.88
C ARG A 63 19.76 8.10 -6.04
N GLU A 64 19.00 7.04 -5.83
CA GLU A 64 18.71 6.03 -6.84
C GLU A 64 17.34 6.23 -7.52
N VAL A 65 16.63 7.32 -7.17
CA VAL A 65 15.32 7.62 -7.77
C VAL A 65 15.46 7.93 -9.26
N ASP A 66 14.78 7.16 -10.10
CA ASP A 66 14.58 7.51 -11.51
C ASP A 66 13.46 8.55 -11.62
N TRP A 67 13.85 9.83 -11.70
CA TRP A 67 12.90 10.94 -11.74
C TRP A 67 12.01 10.95 -12.99
N ARG A 68 12.43 10.32 -14.09
CA ARG A 68 11.61 10.19 -15.31
C ARG A 68 10.49 9.18 -15.09
N ALA A 69 10.81 8.02 -14.56
CA ALA A 69 9.83 7.01 -14.20
C ALA A 69 8.88 7.52 -13.10
N PHE A 70 9.43 8.21 -12.07
CA PHE A 70 8.63 8.88 -11.04
C PHE A 70 7.62 9.86 -11.63
N ALA A 71 8.08 10.81 -12.46
CA ALA A 71 7.19 11.81 -13.05
C ALA A 71 6.12 11.19 -13.95
N ALA A 72 6.50 10.22 -14.81
CA ALA A 72 5.56 9.54 -15.67
C ALA A 72 4.45 8.82 -14.87
N TYR A 73 4.80 8.19 -13.76
CA TYR A 73 3.83 7.47 -12.93
C TYR A 73 3.04 8.39 -11.99
N ALA A 74 3.73 9.32 -11.31
CA ALA A 74 3.13 10.10 -10.23
C ALA A 74 2.26 11.27 -10.74
N LEU A 75 2.62 11.91 -11.87
CA LEU A 75 1.85 13.04 -12.40
C LEU A 75 0.39 12.65 -12.74
N PRO A 76 0.13 11.59 -13.49
CA PRO A 76 -1.25 11.12 -13.69
C PRO A 76 -1.79 10.34 -12.49
N GLY A 77 -0.93 9.68 -11.72
CA GLY A 77 -1.32 8.85 -10.58
C GLY A 77 -1.85 9.64 -9.39
N ALA A 78 -1.24 10.78 -9.05
CA ALA A 78 -1.65 11.58 -7.89
C ALA A 78 -3.08 12.16 -8.04
N PRO A 79 -3.48 12.81 -9.15
CA PRO A 79 -4.85 13.24 -9.34
C PRO A 79 -5.84 12.06 -9.41
N ALA A 80 -5.44 10.94 -10.02
CA ALA A 80 -6.25 9.74 -10.04
C ALA A 80 -6.46 9.16 -8.62
N ALA A 81 -5.43 9.20 -7.76
CA ALA A 81 -5.54 8.80 -6.36
C ALA A 81 -6.50 9.72 -5.56
N ALA A 82 -6.48 11.03 -5.84
CA ALA A 82 -7.45 11.96 -5.27
C ALA A 82 -8.90 11.61 -5.66
N LEU A 83 -9.12 11.31 -6.94
CA LEU A 83 -10.43 10.87 -7.43
C LEU A 83 -10.86 9.55 -6.77
N GLY A 84 -9.97 8.59 -6.67
CA GLY A 84 -10.24 7.33 -5.96
C GLY A 84 -10.55 7.53 -4.48
N ALA A 85 -9.85 8.46 -3.80
CA ALA A 85 -10.10 8.80 -2.41
C ALA A 85 -11.48 9.44 -2.20
N ARG A 86 -11.90 10.32 -3.11
CA ARG A 86 -13.27 10.88 -3.12
C ARG A 86 -14.32 9.79 -3.30
N THR A 87 -14.10 8.89 -4.27
CA THR A 87 -14.98 7.75 -4.52
C THR A 87 -15.14 6.88 -3.28
N LEU A 88 -14.04 6.56 -2.58
CA LEU A 88 -14.07 5.78 -1.36
C LEU A 88 -15.01 6.40 -0.29
N LEU A 89 -14.93 7.70 -0.08
CA LEU A 89 -15.71 8.38 0.98
C LEU A 89 -17.21 8.42 0.70
N VAL A 90 -17.60 8.35 -0.57
CA VAL A 90 -19.01 8.35 -1.00
C VAL A 90 -19.60 6.93 -0.93
N LEU A 91 -18.79 5.89 -1.08
CA LEU A 91 -19.25 4.51 -1.08
C LEU A 91 -19.75 4.07 0.30
N PRO A 92 -20.80 3.21 0.35
CA PRO A 92 -21.22 2.54 1.58
C PRO A 92 -20.10 1.63 2.11
N PRO A 93 -19.96 1.44 3.44
CA PRO A 93 -18.94 0.58 4.04
C PRO A 93 -18.94 -0.83 3.45
N ARG A 94 -20.12 -1.42 3.27
CA ARG A 94 -20.28 -2.77 2.68
C ARG A 94 -19.69 -2.88 1.27
N VAL A 95 -19.86 -1.86 0.44
CA VAL A 95 -19.28 -1.84 -0.92
C VAL A 95 -17.76 -1.75 -0.86
N ILE A 96 -17.22 -1.02 0.12
CA ILE A 96 -15.78 -0.90 0.34
C ILE A 96 -15.22 -2.27 0.74
N ASP A 97 -15.85 -2.96 1.70
CA ASP A 97 -15.39 -4.26 2.19
C ASP A 97 -15.43 -5.32 1.07
N VAL A 98 -16.50 -5.35 0.28
CA VAL A 98 -16.60 -6.23 -0.90
C VAL A 98 -15.51 -5.91 -1.92
N ALA A 99 -15.33 -4.62 -2.25
CA ALA A 99 -14.33 -4.20 -3.23
C ALA A 99 -12.90 -4.54 -2.77
N LEU A 100 -12.57 -4.29 -1.51
CA LEU A 100 -11.29 -4.66 -0.91
C LEU A 100 -11.08 -6.18 -0.88
N GLY A 101 -12.10 -6.92 -0.46
CA GLY A 101 -12.04 -8.38 -0.40
C GLY A 101 -11.80 -9.01 -1.77
N LEU A 102 -12.58 -8.62 -2.77
CA LEU A 102 -12.42 -9.07 -4.16
C LEU A 102 -11.07 -8.65 -4.74
N PHE A 103 -10.62 -7.42 -4.45
CA PHE A 103 -9.30 -6.95 -4.86
C PHE A 103 -8.19 -7.83 -4.31
N PHE A 104 -8.15 -8.11 -3.01
CA PHE A 104 -7.12 -8.97 -2.42
C PHE A 104 -7.14 -10.38 -2.99
N LEU A 105 -8.32 -10.98 -3.17
CA LEU A 105 -8.44 -12.31 -3.77
C LEU A 105 -7.99 -12.34 -5.24
N SER A 106 -8.35 -11.32 -6.02
CA SER A 106 -7.94 -11.21 -7.43
C SER A 106 -6.43 -10.97 -7.59
N MET A 107 -5.79 -10.34 -6.60
CA MET A 107 -4.35 -10.08 -6.64
C MET A 107 -3.51 -11.33 -6.51
N ILE A 108 -4.00 -12.41 -5.89
CA ILE A 108 -3.27 -13.68 -5.78
C ILE A 108 -2.95 -14.26 -7.17
N PRO A 109 -3.94 -14.57 -8.03
CA PRO A 109 -3.67 -15.04 -9.38
C PRO A 109 -3.07 -13.94 -10.28
N GLY A 110 -3.52 -12.70 -10.12
CA GLY A 110 -3.09 -11.56 -10.95
C GLY A 110 -1.59 -11.31 -10.88
N ARG A 111 -1.01 -11.24 -9.68
CA ARG A 111 0.43 -11.04 -9.52
C ARG A 111 1.27 -12.23 -10.01
N ARG A 112 0.76 -13.47 -9.84
CA ARG A 112 1.42 -14.67 -10.36
C ARG A 112 1.43 -14.70 -11.88
N TRP A 113 0.30 -14.33 -12.49
CA TRP A 113 0.18 -14.22 -13.95
C TRP A 113 1.11 -13.13 -14.49
N LEU A 114 1.14 -11.96 -13.85
CA LEU A 114 1.97 -10.84 -14.25
C LEU A 114 3.47 -11.16 -14.12
N ALA A 115 3.86 -11.86 -13.04
CA ALA A 115 5.25 -12.26 -12.80
C ALA A 115 5.77 -13.31 -13.81
N ARG A 116 4.89 -14.11 -14.42
CA ARG A 116 5.26 -15.09 -15.45
C ARG A 116 5.48 -14.46 -16.82
N ARG A 117 5.02 -13.24 -17.04
CA ARG A 117 5.15 -12.54 -18.30
C ARG A 117 6.29 -11.54 -18.21
N ASN A 118 7.34 -11.72 -19.01
CA ASN A 118 8.44 -10.77 -19.15
C ASN A 118 8.00 -9.56 -19.99
N PHE A 119 7.05 -8.77 -19.46
CA PHE A 119 6.63 -7.55 -20.11
C PHE A 119 7.73 -6.49 -19.96
N ARG A 120 8.04 -5.83 -21.08
CA ARG A 120 8.74 -4.56 -21.05
C ARG A 120 7.77 -3.45 -21.41
N ILE A 121 7.66 -2.46 -20.53
CA ILE A 121 6.78 -1.31 -20.77
C ILE A 121 7.59 -0.05 -21.06
N ARG A 122 7.01 0.83 -21.84
CA ARG A 122 7.57 2.13 -22.16
C ARG A 122 7.09 3.17 -21.14
N LEU A 123 7.73 4.34 -21.14
CA LEU A 123 7.42 5.43 -20.19
C LEU A 123 5.93 5.86 -20.25
N TRP A 124 5.34 5.97 -21.45
CA TRP A 124 3.92 6.31 -21.59
C TRP A 124 2.96 5.23 -21.05
N GLN A 125 3.35 3.95 -21.15
CA GLN A 125 2.58 2.85 -20.55
C GLN A 125 2.69 2.87 -19.02
N LEU A 126 3.84 3.30 -18.51
CA LEU A 126 4.03 3.52 -17.08
C LEU A 126 3.12 4.66 -16.57
N ALA A 127 2.90 5.70 -17.40
CA ALA A 127 1.96 6.78 -17.09
C ALA A 127 0.50 6.29 -17.02
N ILE A 128 0.08 5.46 -17.96
CA ILE A 128 -1.26 4.83 -17.92
C ILE A 128 -1.39 3.92 -16.67
N ALA A 129 -0.36 3.12 -16.40
CA ALA A 129 -0.32 2.29 -15.20
C ALA A 129 -0.41 3.17 -13.94
N GLY A 130 0.30 4.31 -13.91
CA GLY A 130 0.26 5.28 -12.83
C GLY A 130 -1.14 5.82 -12.58
N ALA A 131 -1.87 6.21 -13.63
CA ALA A 131 -3.26 6.67 -13.50
C ALA A 131 -4.19 5.57 -12.97
N ALA A 132 -4.14 4.38 -13.56
CA ALA A 132 -5.00 3.25 -13.15
C ALA A 132 -4.69 2.80 -11.72
N ILE A 133 -3.41 2.59 -11.41
CA ILE A 133 -2.97 2.17 -10.07
C ILE A 133 -3.19 3.29 -9.05
N GLY A 134 -3.01 4.56 -9.46
CA GLY A 134 -3.30 5.71 -8.63
C GLY A 134 -4.77 5.74 -8.19
N PHE A 135 -5.71 5.59 -9.13
CA PHE A 135 -7.13 5.51 -8.81
C PHE A 135 -7.44 4.36 -7.84
N LEU A 136 -6.92 3.17 -8.15
CA LEU A 136 -7.06 2.01 -7.26
C LEU A 136 -6.43 2.27 -5.88
N THR A 137 -5.28 2.92 -5.81
CA THR A 137 -4.66 3.34 -4.53
C THR A 137 -5.59 4.26 -3.76
N GLY A 138 -6.29 5.15 -4.44
CA GLY A 138 -7.33 6.00 -3.86
C GLY A 138 -8.44 5.19 -3.21
N VAL A 139 -8.99 4.20 -3.91
CA VAL A 139 -10.11 3.37 -3.46
C VAL A 139 -9.67 2.29 -2.46
N VAL A 140 -8.61 1.52 -2.79
CA VAL A 140 -8.32 0.22 -2.15
C VAL A 140 -7.11 0.27 -1.21
N LEU A 141 -6.26 1.30 -1.32
CA LEU A 141 -5.09 1.56 -0.47
C LEU A 141 -3.86 0.66 -0.65
N SER A 142 -3.95 -0.56 -1.10
CA SER A 142 -2.81 -1.47 -1.18
C SER A 142 -2.54 -1.94 -2.60
N THR A 143 -1.98 -1.06 -3.42
CA THR A 143 -1.67 -1.36 -4.82
C THR A 143 -0.21 -1.74 -5.07
N GLY A 144 0.57 -1.94 -4.00
CA GLY A 144 1.94 -2.44 -4.10
C GLY A 144 2.09 -3.68 -4.98
N PRO A 145 1.20 -4.69 -4.91
CA PRO A 145 1.22 -5.83 -5.82
C PRO A 145 1.09 -5.49 -7.30
N LEU A 146 0.55 -4.33 -7.64
CA LEU A 146 0.42 -3.83 -9.02
C LEU A 146 1.57 -2.89 -9.41
N SER A 147 2.02 -2.03 -8.49
CA SER A 147 3.14 -1.11 -8.76
C SER A 147 4.45 -1.85 -8.99
N VAL A 148 4.71 -2.90 -8.19
CA VAL A 148 5.92 -3.72 -8.34
C VAL A 148 6.10 -4.28 -9.75
N PRO A 149 5.14 -4.99 -10.35
CA PRO A 149 5.26 -5.46 -11.73
C PRO A 149 5.41 -4.34 -12.75
N ALA A 150 4.74 -3.21 -12.56
CA ALA A 150 4.84 -2.07 -13.49
C ALA A 150 6.26 -1.50 -13.53
N PHE A 151 6.86 -1.18 -12.39
CA PHE A 151 8.23 -0.66 -12.34
C PHE A 151 9.28 -1.71 -12.73
N THR A 152 9.05 -2.98 -12.39
CA THR A 152 9.94 -4.07 -12.81
C THR A 152 9.90 -4.26 -14.32
N ALA A 153 8.73 -4.19 -14.93
CA ALA A 153 8.55 -4.27 -16.39
C ALA A 153 9.17 -3.07 -17.14
N TYR A 154 9.27 -1.91 -16.48
CA TYR A 154 9.99 -0.76 -17.03
C TYR A 154 11.51 -0.99 -17.03
N GLY A 155 12.02 -1.90 -16.20
CA GLY A 155 13.43 -2.35 -16.23
C GLY A 155 14.35 -1.61 -15.27
N LEU A 156 13.82 -1.06 -14.17
CA LEU A 156 14.65 -0.45 -13.13
C LEU A 156 15.53 -1.51 -12.43
N SER A 157 16.76 -1.11 -12.08
CA SER A 157 17.61 -1.88 -11.16
C SER A 157 16.95 -1.96 -9.78
N MET A 158 17.36 -2.90 -8.93
CA MET A 158 16.69 -3.14 -7.64
C MET A 158 16.65 -1.91 -6.74
N GLY A 159 17.73 -1.15 -6.64
CA GLY A 159 17.79 0.09 -5.85
C GLY A 159 16.91 1.20 -6.45
N ALA A 160 17.03 1.42 -7.78
CA ALA A 160 16.22 2.38 -8.50
C ALA A 160 14.72 2.01 -8.44
N PHE A 161 14.39 0.72 -8.49
CA PHE A 161 13.02 0.25 -8.30
C PHE A 161 12.47 0.62 -6.92
N LEU A 162 13.19 0.25 -5.85
CA LEU A 162 12.73 0.48 -4.47
C LEU A 162 12.52 1.97 -4.18
N SER A 163 13.45 2.81 -4.64
CA SER A 163 13.40 4.25 -4.41
C SER A 163 12.34 4.95 -5.25
N THR A 164 12.23 4.60 -6.54
CA THR A 164 11.27 5.22 -7.47
C THR A 164 9.84 4.80 -7.14
N GLU A 165 9.63 3.53 -6.79
CA GLU A 165 8.33 3.04 -6.31
C GLU A 165 7.92 3.74 -5.02
N ALA A 166 8.83 3.88 -4.05
CA ALA A 166 8.55 4.56 -2.80
C ALA A 166 8.23 6.05 -3.00
N ALA A 167 8.99 6.75 -3.85
CA ALA A 167 8.73 8.15 -4.19
C ALA A 167 7.38 8.32 -4.88
N SER A 168 7.08 7.44 -5.85
CA SER A 168 5.81 7.46 -6.58
C SER A 168 4.62 7.18 -5.65
N SER A 169 4.71 6.15 -4.84
CA SER A 169 3.71 5.83 -3.83
C SER A 169 3.53 6.96 -2.82
N LEU A 170 4.61 7.62 -2.40
CA LEU A 170 4.55 8.79 -1.52
C LEU A 170 3.70 9.91 -2.13
N ALA A 171 3.91 10.24 -3.40
CA ALA A 171 3.11 11.25 -4.10
C ALA A 171 1.61 10.90 -4.13
N LEU A 172 1.28 9.64 -4.41
CA LEU A 172 -0.10 9.15 -4.41
C LEU A 172 -0.73 9.24 -3.02
N TYR A 173 0.00 8.81 -1.97
CA TYR A 173 -0.50 8.85 -0.60
C TYR A 173 -0.63 10.27 -0.06
N ILE A 174 0.28 11.19 -0.41
CA ILE A 174 0.15 12.61 -0.06
C ILE A 174 -1.11 13.18 -0.70
N SER A 175 -1.33 12.94 -2.01
CA SER A 175 -2.54 13.39 -2.70
C SER A 175 -3.81 12.87 -2.02
N LYS A 176 -3.81 11.59 -1.62
CA LYS A 176 -4.92 10.97 -0.91
C LYS A 176 -5.15 11.59 0.48
N VAL A 177 -4.09 11.81 1.26
CA VAL A 177 -4.16 12.42 2.60
C VAL A 177 -4.70 13.85 2.51
N VAL A 178 -4.22 14.64 1.53
CA VAL A 178 -4.74 15.98 1.26
C VAL A 178 -6.23 15.93 0.94
N THR A 179 -6.65 15.03 0.06
CA THR A 179 -8.07 14.85 -0.31
C THR A 179 -8.92 14.47 0.90
N PHE A 180 -8.45 13.56 1.75
CA PHE A 180 -9.17 13.20 2.98
C PHE A 180 -9.29 14.36 3.96
N ARG A 181 -8.24 15.20 4.06
CA ARG A 181 -8.26 16.40 4.89
C ARG A 181 -9.27 17.42 4.37
N GLU A 182 -9.27 17.70 3.07
CA GLU A 182 -10.22 18.64 2.44
C GLU A 182 -11.67 18.19 2.60
N LEU A 183 -11.93 16.89 2.60
CA LEU A 183 -13.27 16.31 2.76
C LEU A 183 -13.65 16.02 4.22
N GLY A 184 -12.86 16.48 5.19
CA GLY A 184 -13.16 16.32 6.62
C GLY A 184 -13.01 14.89 7.16
N ALA A 185 -12.42 13.97 6.38
CA ALA A 185 -12.24 12.58 6.78
C ALA A 185 -10.97 12.33 7.62
N LEU A 186 -10.27 13.39 8.02
CA LEU A 186 -9.05 13.33 8.85
C LEU A 186 -9.20 14.15 10.14
N PRO A 187 -10.04 13.73 11.09
CA PRO A 187 -10.04 14.33 12.41
C PRO A 187 -8.68 14.14 13.11
N PRO A 188 -8.31 14.98 14.09
CA PRO A 188 -7.02 14.90 14.78
C PRO A 188 -6.71 13.52 15.39
N SER A 189 -7.76 12.82 15.86
CA SER A 189 -7.63 11.44 16.36
C SER A 189 -7.14 10.46 15.30
N THR A 190 -7.67 10.54 14.09
CA THR A 190 -7.26 9.70 12.95
C THR A 190 -5.82 10.02 12.53
N ILE A 191 -5.41 11.30 12.58
CA ILE A 191 -4.03 11.69 12.29
C ILE A 191 -3.10 11.07 13.34
N LEU A 192 -3.43 11.20 14.63
CA LEU A 192 -2.63 10.63 15.71
C LEU A 192 -2.53 9.11 15.58
N GLN A 193 -3.64 8.43 15.31
CA GLN A 193 -3.66 6.97 15.07
C GLN A 193 -2.76 6.59 13.89
N GLY A 194 -2.84 7.33 12.78
CA GLY A 194 -2.00 7.11 11.61
C GLY A 194 -0.52 7.32 11.89
N MET A 195 -0.15 8.31 12.70
CA MET A 195 1.24 8.54 13.13
C MET A 195 1.75 7.41 14.03
N ILE A 196 0.96 6.96 14.99
CA ILE A 196 1.32 5.85 15.90
C ILE A 196 1.54 4.56 15.09
N VAL A 197 0.61 4.25 14.19
CA VAL A 197 0.72 3.09 13.29
C VAL A 197 1.92 3.24 12.35
N GLY A 198 2.12 4.43 11.78
CA GLY A 198 3.27 4.73 10.93
C GLY A 198 4.61 4.57 11.65
N ALA A 199 4.71 5.03 12.89
CA ALA A 199 5.89 4.84 13.73
C ALA A 199 6.19 3.35 13.98
N SER A 200 5.16 2.53 14.28
CA SER A 200 5.35 1.09 14.43
C SER A 200 5.85 0.40 13.15
N LEU A 201 5.32 0.82 11.99
CA LEU A 201 5.80 0.35 10.69
C LEU A 201 7.27 0.73 10.44
N MET A 202 7.65 1.95 10.77
CA MET A 202 9.04 2.42 10.62
C MET A 202 9.99 1.63 11.50
N VAL A 203 9.66 1.47 12.79
CA VAL A 203 10.46 0.68 13.74
C VAL A 203 10.59 -0.77 13.25
N GLY A 204 9.47 -1.38 12.83
CA GLY A 204 9.47 -2.72 12.26
C GLY A 204 10.41 -2.85 11.05
N ALA A 205 10.36 -1.88 10.13
CA ALA A 205 11.23 -1.86 8.95
C ALA A 205 12.73 -1.81 9.31
N PHE A 206 13.11 -1.05 10.33
CA PHE A 206 14.50 -0.98 10.80
C PHE A 206 14.97 -2.25 11.52
N VAL A 207 14.11 -2.84 12.36
CA VAL A 207 14.43 -4.06 13.13
C VAL A 207 14.58 -5.27 12.19
N ALA A 208 13.76 -5.35 11.18
CA ALA A 208 13.69 -6.50 10.28
C ALA A 208 14.80 -6.59 9.24
N LYS A 209 15.53 -5.53 8.99
CA LYS A 209 16.57 -5.52 7.94
C LYS A 209 17.52 -6.74 8.02
N ARG A 210 17.80 -7.22 9.23
CA ARG A 210 18.64 -8.43 9.44
C ARG A 210 17.90 -9.76 9.31
N ALA A 211 16.63 -9.82 9.71
CA ALA A 211 15.88 -11.08 9.76
C ALA A 211 15.30 -11.46 8.38
N VAL A 212 14.81 -10.49 7.64
CA VAL A 212 14.13 -10.73 6.35
C VAL A 212 15.12 -10.94 5.20
N LEU A 213 16.33 -10.40 5.29
CA LEU A 213 17.43 -10.75 4.36
C LEU A 213 17.77 -12.26 4.36
N ARG A 214 17.35 -12.99 5.39
CA ARG A 214 17.50 -14.45 5.51
C ARG A 214 16.29 -15.24 5.02
N MET A 215 15.16 -14.55 4.70
CA MET A 215 13.94 -15.23 4.26
C MET A 215 14.01 -15.60 2.78
N SER A 216 13.66 -16.85 2.43
CA SER A 216 13.60 -17.26 1.04
C SER A 216 12.46 -16.54 0.31
N ARG A 217 12.69 -16.21 -0.97
CA ARG A 217 11.69 -15.55 -1.83
C ARG A 217 10.37 -16.33 -1.92
N ALA A 218 10.46 -17.67 -1.90
CA ALA A 218 9.30 -18.55 -1.96
C ALA A 218 8.45 -18.45 -0.67
N LEU A 219 9.07 -18.55 0.50
CA LEU A 219 8.38 -18.43 1.79
C LEU A 219 7.64 -17.09 1.89
N PHE A 220 8.31 -16.00 1.47
CA PHE A 220 7.70 -14.68 1.45
C PHE A 220 6.46 -14.61 0.56
N GLN A 221 6.53 -15.17 -0.66
CA GLN A 221 5.38 -15.18 -1.58
C GLN A 221 4.20 -15.97 -0.99
N HIS A 222 4.44 -17.11 -0.35
CA HIS A 222 3.40 -17.89 0.30
C HIS A 222 2.75 -17.16 1.48
N LEU A 223 3.57 -16.46 2.29
CA LEU A 223 3.06 -15.64 3.39
C LEU A 223 2.16 -14.50 2.87
N LEU A 224 2.57 -13.82 1.81
CA LEU A 224 1.73 -12.78 1.19
C LEU A 224 0.43 -13.35 0.62
N ASP A 225 0.50 -14.50 -0.07
CA ASP A 225 -0.72 -15.15 -0.61
C ASP A 225 -1.67 -15.55 0.52
N GLY A 226 -1.16 -16.15 1.60
CA GLY A 226 -1.95 -16.50 2.78
C GLY A 226 -2.61 -15.28 3.42
N LEU A 227 -1.85 -14.20 3.60
CA LEU A 227 -2.39 -12.95 4.14
C LEU A 227 -3.46 -12.33 3.24
N MET A 228 -3.23 -12.28 1.93
CA MET A 228 -4.23 -11.79 0.97
C MET A 228 -5.49 -12.63 0.99
N LEU A 229 -5.36 -13.96 1.09
CA LEU A 229 -6.47 -14.88 1.18
C LEU A 229 -7.28 -14.65 2.47
N CYS A 230 -6.62 -14.68 3.61
CA CYS A 230 -7.29 -14.46 4.91
C CYS A 230 -7.95 -13.08 4.97
N SER A 231 -7.23 -12.04 4.52
CA SER A 231 -7.75 -10.67 4.50
C SER A 231 -8.94 -10.52 3.57
N GLY A 232 -8.85 -11.08 2.36
CA GLY A 232 -9.93 -11.03 1.39
C GLY A 232 -11.18 -11.73 1.88
N LEU A 233 -11.04 -12.93 2.45
CA LEU A 233 -12.16 -13.68 3.02
C LEU A 233 -12.76 -12.99 4.24
N SER A 234 -11.94 -12.44 5.14
CA SER A 234 -12.41 -11.71 6.32
C SER A 234 -13.24 -10.47 5.94
N LEU A 235 -12.78 -9.70 4.94
CA LEU A 235 -13.51 -8.53 4.47
C LEU A 235 -14.81 -8.89 3.77
N LEU A 236 -14.84 -9.98 2.98
CA LEU A 236 -16.08 -10.47 2.38
C LEU A 236 -17.07 -10.97 3.43
N TRP A 237 -16.56 -11.62 4.49
CA TRP A 237 -17.39 -12.04 5.61
C TRP A 237 -18.02 -10.84 6.33
N ALA A 238 -17.21 -9.82 6.66
CA ALA A 238 -17.67 -8.58 7.28
C ALA A 238 -18.72 -7.84 6.44
N ALA A 239 -18.68 -7.98 5.12
CA ALA A 239 -19.67 -7.38 4.23
C ALA A 239 -21.02 -8.14 4.21
N LEU A 240 -21.09 -9.36 4.76
CA LEU A 240 -22.32 -10.14 4.85
C LEU A 240 -23.10 -9.89 6.15
N GLU A 241 -22.39 -9.39 7.17
CA GLU A 241 -22.98 -8.96 8.45
C GLU A 241 -23.51 -7.52 8.34
#